data_7a1e6bdfb56ca45e841dc4673d108850
#
_entry.id   7a1e6bdfb56ca45e841dc4673d108850
#
_cell.length_a   1.000
_cell.length_b   1.000
_cell.length_c   1.000
_cell.angle_alpha   90.00
_cell.angle_beta   90.00
_cell.angle_gamma   90.00
#
_symmetry.space_group_name_H-M   'P 1'
#
loop_
_entity.id
_entity.type
_entity.pdbx_description
1 polymer ?
#
loop_
_entity_poly.entity_id
_entity_poly.type
_entity_poly.pdbx_seq_one_letter_code
_entity_poly.pdbx_strand_id
1 'polypeptide(L)'
;MKAKIYLDFNSTHPPDREALSAARDFYFAHFANSSGLSLESQQVNQKIEWAREEVAKLLTVNPRQIIFTSSATESNNLLLREFHRRRRENTFRVVCSPFEHPSIAEPLKRLAETQTTILQAAREGTLAPCNLPHETDLTILMAVQNENGVILPLRELMATLPAAGSPTLVDASQLLPKLCADGPESLHPGFIRYLTDMGCYITATGHKVGAGFGAGLIITPHRSVLSDSQPLLAGGNQEHGIRAGSHNVEAIVALALALGHKISANRYASWLAQTQKFEALLMNALTHVNGREIIGANAPRAPGTTLLLLPGVPIDFLIMALDKENITVSTGTSCKSRSRTASAALLAMGYSESEALSVVRLSYDQNLGDEAMRLVVEAIASASARLA
;
A
#
# COMPACT_ATOMS: atom_id res chain seq x y z
N MET A 1 13.35 27.80 13.59
CA MET A 1 12.59 26.54 13.78
C MET A 1 13.42 25.41 13.19
N LYS A 2 13.57 24.28 13.88
CA LYS A 2 14.21 23.08 13.29
C LYS A 2 13.42 22.63 12.07
N ALA A 3 14.10 22.17 11.01
CA ALA A 3 13.44 21.62 9.84
C ALA A 3 12.59 20.39 10.24
N LYS A 4 11.41 20.24 9.64
CA LYS A 4 10.54 19.09 9.88
C LYS A 4 11.11 17.85 9.20
N ILE A 5 11.31 16.78 9.96
CA ILE A 5 11.68 15.46 9.43
C ILE A 5 10.44 14.56 9.49
N TYR A 6 9.92 14.17 8.33
CA TYR A 6 8.71 13.35 8.22
C TYR A 6 9.08 11.93 7.82
N LEU A 7 8.81 10.97 8.71
CA LEU A 7 9.14 9.55 8.55
C LEU A 7 7.90 8.65 8.64
N ASP A 8 6.78 9.10 8.08
CA ASP A 8 5.53 8.32 8.03
C ASP A 8 4.96 8.20 6.59
N PHE A 9 5.86 7.96 5.62
CA PHE A 9 5.52 7.84 4.19
C PHE A 9 4.58 6.67 3.88
N ASN A 10 4.64 5.58 4.66
CA ASN A 10 3.73 4.46 4.47
C ASN A 10 2.27 4.77 4.87
N SER A 11 2.04 5.75 5.74
CA SER A 11 0.69 6.25 6.02
C SER A 11 0.22 7.16 4.89
N THR A 12 1.00 8.19 4.57
CA THR A 12 0.71 9.12 3.46
C THR A 12 2.02 9.70 2.97
N HIS A 13 2.27 9.61 1.68
CA HIS A 13 3.46 10.23 1.07
C HIS A 13 3.30 11.76 1.05
N PRO A 14 4.36 12.52 1.33
CA PRO A 14 4.36 13.97 1.08
C PRO A 14 3.89 14.28 -0.34
N PRO A 15 3.13 15.37 -0.53
CA PRO A 15 2.56 15.69 -1.84
C PRO A 15 3.66 15.96 -2.88
N ASP A 16 3.51 15.38 -4.05
CA ASP A 16 4.28 15.73 -5.25
C ASP A 16 3.76 17.08 -5.77
N ARG A 17 4.51 18.15 -5.47
CA ARG A 17 4.06 19.51 -5.75
C ARG A 17 3.92 19.78 -7.24
N GLU A 18 4.80 19.24 -8.06
CA GLU A 18 4.77 19.41 -9.51
C GLU A 18 3.55 18.72 -10.11
N ALA A 19 3.33 17.46 -9.76
CA ALA A 19 2.16 16.69 -10.20
C ALA A 19 0.84 17.35 -9.79
N LEU A 20 0.74 17.80 -8.52
CA LEU A 20 -0.46 18.47 -8.01
C LEU A 20 -0.69 19.83 -8.63
N SER A 21 0.37 20.64 -8.84
CA SER A 21 0.23 21.94 -9.51
C SER A 21 -0.26 21.77 -10.94
N ALA A 22 0.38 20.90 -11.71
CA ALA A 22 -0.03 20.64 -13.11
C ALA A 22 -1.47 20.11 -13.22
N ALA A 23 -1.88 19.24 -12.32
CA ALA A 23 -3.25 18.72 -12.28
C ALA A 23 -4.28 19.81 -11.94
N ARG A 24 -3.96 20.67 -10.98
CA ARG A 24 -4.78 21.81 -10.57
C ARG A 24 -4.89 22.86 -11.66
N ASP A 25 -3.78 23.20 -12.32
CA ASP A 25 -3.77 24.17 -13.42
C ASP A 25 -4.64 23.69 -14.58
N PHE A 26 -4.59 22.39 -14.88
CA PHE A 26 -5.51 21.78 -15.85
C PHE A 26 -6.98 21.92 -15.41
N TYR A 27 -7.29 21.59 -14.13
CA TYR A 27 -8.67 21.66 -13.63
C TYR A 27 -9.22 23.09 -13.64
N PHE A 28 -8.42 24.10 -13.34
CA PHE A 28 -8.85 25.51 -13.39
C PHE A 28 -9.10 25.98 -14.84
N ALA A 29 -8.37 25.45 -15.79
CA ALA A 29 -8.60 25.76 -17.21
C ALA A 29 -9.81 24.97 -17.78
N HIS A 30 -10.08 23.75 -17.28
CA HIS A 30 -11.03 22.78 -17.82
C HIS A 30 -11.84 22.11 -16.70
N PHE A 31 -12.97 22.70 -16.32
CA PHE A 31 -13.79 22.24 -15.18
C PHE A 31 -15.11 21.59 -15.58
N ALA A 32 -15.34 21.34 -16.89
CA ALA A 32 -16.59 20.75 -17.36
C ALA A 32 -16.76 19.28 -16.93
N ASN A 33 -18.01 18.83 -16.88
CA ASN A 33 -18.30 17.42 -16.65
C ASN A 33 -17.82 16.57 -17.84
N SER A 34 -16.96 15.58 -17.60
CA SER A 34 -16.38 14.71 -18.62
C SER A 34 -17.40 13.90 -19.42
N SER A 35 -18.64 13.75 -18.93
CA SER A 35 -19.72 13.02 -19.62
C SER A 35 -20.53 13.89 -20.60
N GLY A 36 -20.24 15.20 -20.70
CA GLY A 36 -20.94 16.12 -21.59
C GLY A 36 -20.50 16.00 -23.06
N LEU A 37 -21.31 16.58 -23.97
CA LEU A 37 -21.03 16.58 -25.41
C LEU A 37 -20.29 17.83 -25.91
N SER A 38 -20.10 18.84 -25.05
CA SER A 38 -19.39 20.06 -25.41
C SER A 38 -17.90 19.80 -25.66
N LEU A 39 -17.24 20.69 -26.42
CA LEU A 39 -15.80 20.60 -26.64
C LEU A 39 -15.03 20.61 -25.33
N GLU A 40 -15.45 21.43 -24.36
CA GLU A 40 -14.88 21.50 -23.03
C GLU A 40 -14.98 20.16 -22.29
N SER A 41 -16.15 19.53 -22.32
CA SER A 41 -16.36 18.19 -21.74
C SER A 41 -15.47 17.12 -22.39
N GLN A 42 -15.30 17.21 -23.72
CA GLN A 42 -14.42 16.29 -24.45
C GLN A 42 -12.95 16.46 -24.06
N GLN A 43 -12.46 17.70 -23.83
CA GLN A 43 -11.11 17.97 -23.36
C GLN A 43 -10.87 17.36 -21.98
N VAL A 44 -11.83 17.48 -21.06
CA VAL A 44 -11.75 16.85 -19.74
C VAL A 44 -11.72 15.34 -19.86
N ASN A 45 -12.59 14.74 -20.70
CA ASN A 45 -12.59 13.30 -20.93
C ASN A 45 -11.27 12.82 -21.54
N GLN A 46 -10.74 13.52 -22.53
CA GLN A 46 -9.43 13.20 -23.15
C GLN A 46 -8.30 13.22 -22.12
N LYS A 47 -8.36 14.12 -21.14
CA LYS A 47 -7.34 14.20 -20.07
C LYS A 47 -7.44 13.02 -19.10
N ILE A 48 -8.65 12.53 -18.79
CA ILE A 48 -8.84 11.31 -18.02
C ILE A 48 -8.27 10.10 -18.77
N GLU A 49 -8.59 9.97 -20.06
CA GLU A 49 -8.07 8.86 -20.86
C GLU A 49 -6.55 8.94 -21.03
N TRP A 50 -5.98 10.13 -21.23
CA TRP A 50 -4.54 10.33 -21.18
C TRP A 50 -3.93 9.82 -19.88
N ALA A 51 -4.53 10.16 -18.72
CA ALA A 51 -4.03 9.69 -17.42
C ALA A 51 -4.13 8.15 -17.30
N ARG A 52 -5.19 7.55 -17.86
CA ARG A 52 -5.37 6.10 -17.94
C ARG A 52 -4.28 5.44 -18.77
N GLU A 53 -3.98 5.99 -19.92
CA GLU A 53 -2.92 5.51 -20.82
C GLU A 53 -1.54 5.62 -20.19
N GLU A 54 -1.23 6.75 -19.53
CA GLU A 54 0.05 6.93 -18.84
C GLU A 54 0.21 5.96 -17.68
N VAL A 55 -0.81 5.78 -16.82
CA VAL A 55 -0.77 4.79 -15.75
C VAL A 55 -0.57 3.39 -16.32
N ALA A 56 -1.30 3.03 -17.36
CA ALA A 56 -1.19 1.72 -17.99
C ALA A 56 0.19 1.47 -18.59
N LYS A 57 0.76 2.45 -19.28
CA LYS A 57 2.11 2.43 -19.85
C LYS A 57 3.16 2.25 -18.74
N LEU A 58 3.08 3.04 -17.67
CA LEU A 58 3.99 2.96 -16.53
C LEU A 58 3.96 1.60 -15.85
N LEU A 59 2.79 0.97 -15.76
CA LEU A 59 2.59 -0.33 -15.12
C LEU A 59 2.64 -1.50 -16.10
N THR A 60 2.92 -1.23 -17.38
CA THR A 60 3.05 -2.21 -18.47
C THR A 60 1.79 -3.07 -18.69
N VAL A 61 0.61 -2.48 -18.50
CA VAL A 61 -0.71 -3.11 -18.70
C VAL A 61 -1.51 -2.41 -19.81
N ASN A 62 -2.67 -2.96 -20.18
CA ASN A 62 -3.54 -2.31 -21.16
C ASN A 62 -4.39 -1.20 -20.47
N PRO A 63 -4.64 -0.03 -21.09
CA PRO A 63 -5.50 1.01 -20.53
C PRO A 63 -6.89 0.51 -20.11
N ARG A 64 -7.47 -0.44 -20.84
CA ARG A 64 -8.78 -1.06 -20.49
C ARG A 64 -8.77 -1.87 -19.18
N GLN A 65 -7.59 -2.19 -18.64
CA GLN A 65 -7.45 -2.87 -17.36
C GLN A 65 -7.49 -1.91 -16.16
N ILE A 66 -7.38 -0.59 -16.41
CA ILE A 66 -7.37 0.45 -15.37
C ILE A 66 -8.79 0.92 -15.11
N ILE A 67 -9.19 0.90 -13.83
CA ILE A 67 -10.45 1.47 -13.34
C ILE A 67 -10.09 2.46 -12.24
N PHE A 68 -10.50 3.71 -12.38
CA PHE A 68 -10.29 4.72 -11.36
C PHE A 68 -11.36 4.65 -10.27
N THR A 69 -10.92 4.77 -9.03
CA THR A 69 -11.75 4.84 -7.83
C THR A 69 -11.32 6.03 -6.98
N SER A 70 -11.93 6.26 -5.82
CA SER A 70 -11.49 7.32 -4.91
C SER A 70 -10.35 6.90 -3.98
N SER A 71 -10.15 5.62 -3.76
CA SER A 71 -9.15 5.07 -2.84
C SER A 71 -9.03 3.56 -2.97
N ALA A 72 -7.94 2.97 -2.45
CA ALA A 72 -7.84 1.51 -2.32
C ALA A 72 -8.96 0.93 -1.44
N THR A 73 -9.46 1.68 -0.47
CA THR A 73 -10.61 1.24 0.36
C THR A 73 -11.87 1.05 -0.48
N GLU A 74 -12.18 1.97 -1.39
CA GLU A 74 -13.29 1.82 -2.34
C GLU A 74 -13.03 0.63 -3.26
N SER A 75 -11.82 0.53 -3.82
CA SER A 75 -11.41 -0.55 -4.71
C SER A 75 -11.58 -1.94 -4.07
N ASN A 76 -11.07 -2.10 -2.84
CA ASN A 76 -11.16 -3.34 -2.08
C ASN A 76 -12.63 -3.71 -1.79
N ASN A 77 -13.44 -2.75 -1.33
CA ASN A 77 -14.86 -3.00 -1.05
C ASN A 77 -15.65 -3.37 -2.31
N LEU A 78 -15.36 -2.72 -3.46
CA LEU A 78 -16.00 -3.03 -4.73
C LEU A 78 -15.70 -4.49 -5.12
N LEU A 79 -14.44 -4.88 -5.13
CA LEU A 79 -14.02 -6.24 -5.52
C LEU A 79 -14.55 -7.29 -4.55
N LEU A 80 -14.45 -7.08 -3.24
CA LEU A 80 -14.93 -8.03 -2.24
C LEU A 80 -16.44 -8.29 -2.38
N ARG A 81 -17.24 -7.23 -2.60
CA ARG A 81 -18.69 -7.37 -2.81
C ARG A 81 -18.99 -8.10 -4.12
N GLU A 82 -18.25 -7.81 -5.17
CA GLU A 82 -18.47 -8.46 -6.45
C GLU A 82 -18.12 -9.95 -6.40
N PHE A 83 -16.99 -10.32 -5.80
CA PHE A 83 -16.61 -11.72 -5.63
C PHE A 83 -17.58 -12.47 -4.69
N HIS A 84 -18.00 -11.83 -3.59
CA HIS A 84 -19.02 -12.39 -2.72
C HIS A 84 -20.33 -12.66 -3.47
N ARG A 85 -20.78 -11.76 -4.34
CA ARG A 85 -21.97 -11.95 -5.19
C ARG A 85 -21.82 -13.13 -6.15
N ARG A 86 -20.60 -13.35 -6.65
CA ARG A 86 -20.27 -14.42 -7.62
C ARG A 86 -19.82 -15.72 -6.99
N ARG A 87 -19.88 -15.84 -5.66
CA ARG A 87 -19.51 -17.09 -4.98
C ARG A 87 -20.26 -18.30 -5.56
N ARG A 88 -19.57 -19.43 -5.62
CA ARG A 88 -20.08 -20.63 -6.30
C ARG A 88 -21.22 -21.30 -5.53
N GLU A 89 -21.17 -21.18 -4.20
CA GLU A 89 -22.13 -21.78 -3.28
C GLU A 89 -22.69 -20.72 -2.30
N ASN A 90 -23.48 -21.15 -1.32
CA ASN A 90 -24.00 -20.25 -0.29
C ASN A 90 -22.90 -19.68 0.59
N THR A 91 -21.78 -20.39 0.78
CA THR A 91 -20.65 -19.95 1.60
C THR A 91 -19.57 -19.31 0.72
N PHE A 92 -19.14 -18.11 1.05
CA PHE A 92 -18.03 -17.42 0.41
C PHE A 92 -16.72 -17.84 1.08
N ARG A 93 -15.94 -18.70 0.42
CA ARG A 93 -14.68 -19.23 0.94
C ARG A 93 -13.50 -18.35 0.52
N VAL A 94 -12.89 -17.70 1.48
CA VAL A 94 -11.77 -16.75 1.27
C VAL A 94 -10.51 -17.28 1.92
N VAL A 95 -9.41 -17.30 1.17
CA VAL A 95 -8.06 -17.45 1.72
C VAL A 95 -7.42 -16.07 1.81
N CYS A 96 -6.87 -15.71 2.96
CA CYS A 96 -6.44 -14.34 3.23
C CYS A 96 -5.10 -14.33 3.95
N SER A 97 -4.19 -13.42 3.58
CA SER A 97 -2.98 -13.22 4.36
C SER A 97 -3.31 -12.62 5.74
N PRO A 98 -2.50 -12.88 6.78
CA PRO A 98 -2.70 -12.30 8.11
C PRO A 98 -2.33 -10.80 8.16
N PHE A 99 -1.81 -10.24 7.10
CA PHE A 99 -1.22 -8.90 7.03
C PHE A 99 -2.17 -7.86 6.42
N GLU A 100 -3.39 -8.25 6.06
CA GLU A 100 -4.27 -7.41 5.27
C GLU A 100 -4.71 -6.14 6.01
N HIS A 101 -4.82 -5.07 5.23
CA HIS A 101 -5.28 -3.78 5.72
C HIS A 101 -6.76 -3.84 6.18
N PRO A 102 -7.19 -3.02 7.17
CA PRO A 102 -8.59 -2.94 7.60
C PRO A 102 -9.61 -2.73 6.48
N SER A 103 -9.24 -2.12 5.34
CA SER A 103 -10.11 -2.00 4.15
C SER A 103 -10.47 -3.34 3.50
N ILE A 104 -9.78 -4.41 3.86
CA ILE A 104 -10.07 -5.80 3.47
C ILE A 104 -10.64 -6.58 4.66
N ALA A 105 -9.94 -6.56 5.81
CA ALA A 105 -10.32 -7.36 6.97
C ALA A 105 -11.71 -6.99 7.53
N GLU A 106 -12.07 -5.71 7.58
CA GLU A 106 -13.36 -5.28 8.12
C GLU A 106 -14.56 -5.57 7.19
N PRO A 107 -14.48 -5.35 5.85
CA PRO A 107 -15.52 -5.81 4.95
C PRO A 107 -15.76 -7.32 5.00
N LEU A 108 -14.70 -8.15 5.04
CA LEU A 108 -14.84 -9.60 5.12
C LEU A 108 -15.66 -10.05 6.33
N LYS A 109 -15.50 -9.43 7.50
CA LYS A 109 -16.28 -9.71 8.70
C LYS A 109 -17.76 -9.36 8.56
N ARG A 110 -18.15 -8.51 7.61
CA ARG A 110 -19.50 -8.00 7.39
C ARG A 110 -20.23 -8.67 6.24
N LEU A 111 -19.52 -9.37 5.37
CA LEU A 111 -20.12 -10.14 4.29
C LEU A 111 -20.72 -11.41 4.86
N ALA A 112 -22.03 -11.59 4.64
CA ALA A 112 -22.74 -12.75 5.13
C ALA A 112 -22.18 -14.06 4.56
N GLU A 113 -22.31 -15.16 5.29
CA GLU A 113 -21.89 -16.50 4.87
C GLU A 113 -20.41 -16.55 4.39
N THR A 114 -19.54 -15.78 5.02
CA THR A 114 -18.09 -15.75 4.71
C THR A 114 -17.32 -16.66 5.64
N GLN A 115 -16.56 -17.58 5.07
CA GLN A 115 -15.58 -18.41 5.76
C GLN A 115 -14.18 -17.99 5.33
N THR A 116 -13.39 -17.44 6.25
CA THR A 116 -12.05 -16.97 5.98
C THR A 116 -11.01 -17.92 6.56
N THR A 117 -10.13 -18.45 5.71
CA THR A 117 -8.92 -19.17 6.10
C THR A 117 -7.76 -18.19 6.09
N ILE A 118 -7.18 -17.92 7.27
CA ILE A 118 -6.00 -17.04 7.39
C ILE A 118 -4.74 -17.88 7.19
N LEU A 119 -3.87 -17.43 6.28
CA LEU A 119 -2.56 -18.03 6.05
C LEU A 119 -1.66 -17.85 7.26
N GLN A 120 -0.75 -18.79 7.46
CA GLN A 120 0.18 -18.73 8.59
C GLN A 120 1.35 -17.79 8.27
N ALA A 121 1.62 -16.86 9.16
CA ALA A 121 2.78 -15.98 9.09
C ALA A 121 4.04 -16.70 9.60
N ALA A 122 5.17 -16.43 8.97
CA ALA A 122 6.48 -16.69 9.54
C ALA A 122 6.96 -15.49 10.39
N ARG A 123 7.85 -15.71 11.34
CA ARG A 123 8.36 -14.66 12.24
C ARG A 123 9.06 -13.53 11.49
N GLU A 124 9.63 -13.82 10.34
CA GLU A 124 10.28 -12.84 9.45
C GLU A 124 9.30 -11.94 8.71
N GLY A 125 7.99 -12.17 8.83
CA GLY A 125 6.95 -11.39 8.15
C GLY A 125 6.61 -11.88 6.74
N THR A 126 7.10 -13.07 6.35
CA THR A 126 6.66 -13.78 5.14
C THR A 126 5.51 -14.73 5.47
N LEU A 127 4.99 -15.42 4.48
CA LEU A 127 4.03 -16.51 4.67
C LEU A 127 4.75 -17.85 4.77
N ALA A 128 4.35 -18.66 5.74
CA ALA A 128 4.82 -20.03 5.84
C ALA A 128 4.26 -20.86 4.66
N PRO A 129 5.02 -21.85 4.17
CA PRO A 129 4.49 -22.79 3.18
C PRO A 129 3.20 -23.44 3.70
N CYS A 130 2.16 -23.44 2.88
CA CYS A 130 0.86 -23.99 3.25
C CYS A 130 0.19 -24.68 2.05
N ASN A 131 -0.60 -25.70 2.34
CA ASN A 131 -1.53 -26.24 1.36
C ASN A 131 -2.80 -25.41 1.39
N LEU A 132 -3.12 -24.77 0.27
CA LEU A 132 -4.33 -23.99 0.14
C LEU A 132 -5.57 -24.92 -0.01
N PRO A 133 -6.73 -24.54 0.56
CA PRO A 133 -7.96 -25.28 0.34
C PRO A 133 -8.30 -25.38 -1.14
N HIS A 134 -8.71 -26.56 -1.59
CA HIS A 134 -9.09 -26.79 -3.00
C HIS A 134 -10.31 -25.97 -3.44
N GLU A 135 -11.21 -25.69 -2.51
CA GLU A 135 -12.44 -24.92 -2.74
C GLU A 135 -12.27 -23.51 -2.18
N THR A 136 -11.75 -22.60 -3.00
CA THR A 136 -11.55 -21.19 -2.65
C THR A 136 -12.27 -20.33 -3.68
N ASP A 137 -13.10 -19.38 -3.25
CA ASP A 137 -13.77 -18.41 -4.12
C ASP A 137 -12.90 -17.16 -4.38
N LEU A 138 -12.06 -16.80 -3.42
CA LEU A 138 -11.16 -15.65 -3.51
C LEU A 138 -9.91 -15.85 -2.67
N THR A 139 -8.74 -15.57 -3.24
CA THR A 139 -7.48 -15.41 -2.49
C THR A 139 -7.15 -13.93 -2.35
N ILE A 140 -6.68 -13.50 -1.16
CA ILE A 140 -6.34 -12.10 -0.89
C ILE A 140 -4.93 -12.04 -0.31
N LEU A 141 -4.08 -11.26 -0.96
CA LEU A 141 -2.66 -11.13 -0.60
C LEU A 141 -2.22 -9.66 -0.67
N MET A 142 -1.61 -9.16 0.39
CA MET A 142 -0.89 -7.90 0.35
C MET A 142 0.45 -8.09 -0.39
N ALA A 143 0.83 -7.18 -1.27
CA ALA A 143 2.09 -7.32 -2.01
C ALA A 143 3.32 -6.93 -1.18
N VAL A 144 3.21 -5.82 -0.45
CA VAL A 144 4.27 -5.32 0.45
C VAL A 144 3.62 -4.95 1.78
N GLN A 145 4.15 -5.47 2.86
CA GLN A 145 3.61 -5.24 4.19
C GLN A 145 3.79 -3.77 4.61
N ASN A 146 2.72 -3.15 5.08
CA ASN A 146 2.70 -1.72 5.39
C ASN A 146 3.44 -1.35 6.69
N GLU A 147 3.71 -2.30 7.57
CA GLU A 147 4.39 -2.07 8.86
C GLU A 147 5.90 -2.26 8.75
N ASN A 148 6.38 -3.37 8.23
CA ASN A 148 7.82 -3.72 8.18
C ASN A 148 8.43 -3.68 6.77
N GLY A 149 7.63 -3.48 5.72
CA GLY A 149 8.10 -3.41 4.34
C GLY A 149 8.44 -4.76 3.71
N VAL A 150 8.14 -5.88 4.36
CA VAL A 150 8.40 -7.21 3.79
C VAL A 150 7.60 -7.42 2.51
N ILE A 151 8.27 -7.86 1.48
CA ILE A 151 7.69 -8.22 0.18
C ILE A 151 7.19 -9.65 0.27
N LEU A 152 5.91 -9.88 0.07
CA LEU A 152 5.39 -11.24 0.04
C LEU A 152 5.83 -11.97 -1.23
N PRO A 153 6.15 -13.26 -1.16
CA PRO A 153 6.62 -14.07 -2.28
C PRO A 153 5.45 -14.44 -3.21
N LEU A 154 4.85 -13.43 -3.84
CA LEU A 154 3.63 -13.61 -4.64
C LEU A 154 3.83 -14.58 -5.80
N ARG A 155 5.01 -14.61 -6.43
CA ARG A 155 5.29 -15.53 -7.54
C ARG A 155 5.21 -16.99 -7.09
N GLU A 156 5.84 -17.29 -5.97
CA GLU A 156 5.85 -18.62 -5.36
C GLU A 156 4.46 -19.02 -4.88
N LEU A 157 3.75 -18.08 -4.26
CA LEU A 157 2.39 -18.29 -3.81
C LEU A 157 1.43 -18.54 -4.97
N MET A 158 1.53 -17.76 -6.07
CA MET A 158 0.71 -17.97 -7.27
C MET A 158 0.92 -19.36 -7.87
N ALA A 159 2.16 -19.91 -7.82
CA ALA A 159 2.46 -21.24 -8.33
C ALA A 159 1.82 -22.36 -7.48
N THR A 160 1.46 -22.09 -6.23
CA THR A 160 0.80 -23.06 -5.32
C THR A 160 -0.72 -22.92 -5.31
N LEU A 161 -1.27 -21.84 -5.91
CA LEU A 161 -2.72 -21.67 -6.01
C LEU A 161 -3.31 -22.72 -6.93
N PRO A 162 -4.51 -23.25 -6.63
CA PRO A 162 -5.20 -24.18 -7.50
C PRO A 162 -5.32 -23.60 -8.91
N ALA A 163 -4.88 -24.34 -9.92
CA ALA A 163 -4.89 -23.92 -11.33
C ALA A 163 -6.29 -23.61 -11.89
N ALA A 164 -7.34 -23.86 -11.17
CA ALA A 164 -8.73 -23.77 -11.58
C ALA A 164 -9.41 -22.51 -11.03
N GLY A 165 -9.05 -21.34 -11.55
CA GLY A 165 -10.04 -20.28 -11.74
C GLY A 165 -10.54 -19.49 -10.52
N SER A 166 -9.92 -19.55 -9.36
CA SER A 166 -10.26 -18.63 -8.26
C SER A 166 -9.53 -17.29 -8.47
N PRO A 167 -10.24 -16.16 -8.47
CA PRO A 167 -9.59 -14.86 -8.58
C PRO A 167 -8.68 -14.59 -7.38
N THR A 168 -7.62 -13.82 -7.61
CA THR A 168 -6.76 -13.32 -6.55
C THR A 168 -6.83 -11.80 -6.49
N LEU A 169 -7.08 -11.26 -5.30
CA LEU A 169 -7.00 -9.84 -5.00
C LEU A 169 -5.63 -9.54 -4.39
N VAL A 170 -4.88 -8.64 -5.00
CA VAL A 170 -3.58 -8.17 -4.49
C VAL A 170 -3.69 -6.71 -4.07
N ASP A 171 -3.55 -6.42 -2.78
CA ASP A 171 -3.39 -5.04 -2.31
C ASP A 171 -1.95 -4.56 -2.57
N ALA A 172 -1.79 -3.72 -3.59
CA ALA A 172 -0.52 -3.13 -4.01
C ALA A 172 -0.33 -1.68 -3.50
N SER A 173 -1.09 -1.26 -2.49
CA SER A 173 -1.02 0.11 -1.95
C SER A 173 0.36 0.48 -1.43
N GLN A 174 1.12 -0.48 -0.92
CA GLN A 174 2.52 -0.28 -0.53
C GLN A 174 3.52 -0.68 -1.62
N LEU A 175 3.13 -1.48 -2.58
CA LEU A 175 3.98 -1.83 -3.72
C LEU A 175 4.14 -0.63 -4.66
N LEU A 176 3.05 0.04 -5.00
CA LEU A 176 3.03 1.12 -6.00
C LEU A 176 4.06 2.23 -5.74
N PRO A 177 4.19 2.79 -4.51
CA PRO A 177 5.21 3.80 -4.20
C PRO A 177 6.64 3.26 -4.19
N LYS A 178 6.84 1.95 -4.17
CA LYS A 178 8.14 1.27 -4.12
C LYS A 178 8.61 0.77 -5.48
N LEU A 179 7.77 0.84 -6.51
CA LEU A 179 8.16 0.47 -7.87
C LEU A 179 9.31 1.36 -8.37
N CYS A 180 10.32 0.73 -8.95
CA CYS A 180 11.50 1.37 -9.52
C CYS A 180 11.86 0.71 -10.85
N ALA A 181 12.29 1.51 -11.84
CA ALA A 181 12.71 0.98 -13.14
C ALA A 181 13.97 0.07 -13.02
N ASP A 182 14.82 0.34 -12.03
CA ASP A 182 16.04 -0.41 -11.69
C ASP A 182 15.86 -1.41 -10.53
N GLY A 183 14.60 -1.64 -10.09
CA GLY A 183 14.27 -2.54 -8.98
C GLY A 183 14.36 -4.02 -9.33
N PRO A 184 14.43 -4.91 -8.31
CA PRO A 184 14.26 -6.34 -8.52
C PRO A 184 12.88 -6.63 -9.10
N GLU A 185 12.69 -7.84 -9.64
CA GLU A 185 11.44 -8.22 -10.32
C GLU A 185 10.19 -7.83 -9.54
N SER A 186 10.13 -8.14 -8.24
CA SER A 186 8.96 -7.85 -7.37
C SER A 186 8.70 -6.35 -7.12
N LEU A 187 9.67 -5.49 -7.40
CA LEU A 187 9.56 -4.02 -7.32
C LEU A 187 9.72 -3.34 -8.69
N HIS A 188 9.77 -4.11 -9.77
CA HIS A 188 9.77 -3.59 -11.13
C HIS A 188 8.33 -3.42 -11.65
N PRO A 189 8.02 -2.36 -12.41
CA PRO A 189 6.65 -2.15 -12.95
C PRO A 189 6.08 -3.34 -13.73
N GLY A 190 6.94 -4.10 -14.44
CA GLY A 190 6.56 -5.32 -15.14
C GLY A 190 5.97 -6.42 -14.26
N PHE A 191 6.17 -6.35 -12.95
CA PHE A 191 5.55 -7.30 -12.01
C PHE A 191 4.03 -7.13 -11.94
N ILE A 192 3.52 -5.91 -12.13
CA ILE A 192 2.07 -5.64 -12.22
C ILE A 192 1.48 -6.41 -13.41
N ARG A 193 2.15 -6.35 -14.57
CA ARG A 193 1.75 -7.14 -15.74
C ARG A 193 1.75 -8.64 -15.45
N TYR A 194 2.84 -9.15 -14.86
CA TYR A 194 2.91 -10.57 -14.48
C TYR A 194 1.70 -10.97 -13.61
N LEU A 195 1.37 -10.19 -12.57
CA LEU A 195 0.23 -10.48 -11.69
C LEU A 195 -1.11 -10.47 -12.47
N THR A 196 -1.32 -9.50 -13.36
CA THR A 196 -2.55 -9.45 -14.17
C THR A 196 -2.65 -10.59 -15.18
N ASP A 197 -1.52 -11.03 -15.75
CA ASP A 197 -1.46 -12.19 -16.65
C ASP A 197 -1.78 -13.50 -15.89
N MET A 198 -1.46 -13.56 -14.59
CA MET A 198 -1.83 -14.66 -13.67
C MET A 198 -3.27 -14.57 -13.17
N GLY A 199 -4.07 -13.60 -13.64
CA GLY A 199 -5.49 -13.45 -13.27
C GLY A 199 -5.74 -12.65 -12.01
N CYS A 200 -4.74 -11.91 -11.48
CA CYS A 200 -4.90 -11.10 -10.28
C CYS A 200 -5.64 -9.79 -10.57
N TYR A 201 -6.49 -9.39 -9.64
CA TYR A 201 -7.04 -8.05 -9.49
C TYR A 201 -6.17 -7.28 -8.51
N ILE A 202 -5.71 -6.10 -8.89
CA ILE A 202 -4.75 -5.33 -8.10
C ILE A 202 -5.41 -4.03 -7.66
N THR A 203 -5.26 -3.66 -6.39
CA THR A 203 -5.77 -2.40 -5.86
C THR A 203 -4.63 -1.52 -5.35
N ALA A 204 -4.77 -0.20 -5.52
CA ALA A 204 -3.80 0.77 -5.04
C ALA A 204 -4.43 2.14 -4.79
N THR A 205 -3.68 3.04 -4.14
CA THR A 205 -4.14 4.39 -3.78
C THR A 205 -3.11 5.46 -4.13
N GLY A 206 -3.59 6.61 -4.61
CA GLY A 206 -2.76 7.71 -5.08
C GLY A 206 -2.03 8.47 -3.96
N HIS A 207 -2.61 8.60 -2.76
CA HIS A 207 -1.97 9.37 -1.69
C HIS A 207 -0.63 8.77 -1.22
N LYS A 208 -0.38 7.49 -1.47
CA LYS A 208 0.89 6.83 -1.13
C LYS A 208 1.99 7.04 -2.19
N VAL A 209 1.65 7.55 -3.37
CA VAL A 209 2.65 7.97 -4.38
C VAL A 209 2.85 9.48 -4.45
N GLY A 210 2.16 10.25 -3.58
CA GLY A 210 2.26 11.70 -3.56
C GLY A 210 1.19 12.43 -4.38
N ALA A 211 0.22 11.72 -4.92
CA ALA A 211 -0.87 12.29 -5.73
C ALA A 211 -1.96 13.02 -4.92
N GLY A 212 -1.79 13.16 -3.60
CA GLY A 212 -2.86 13.64 -2.73
C GLY A 212 -3.97 12.61 -2.55
N PHE A 213 -5.10 13.04 -1.99
CA PHE A 213 -6.25 12.19 -1.72
C PHE A 213 -7.26 12.22 -2.88
N GLY A 214 -8.13 11.21 -2.96
CA GLY A 214 -9.26 11.19 -3.87
C GLY A 214 -9.06 10.40 -5.16
N ALA A 215 -7.93 9.71 -5.33
CA ALA A 215 -7.72 8.75 -6.42
C ALA A 215 -7.24 7.40 -5.89
N GLY A 216 -7.82 6.33 -6.42
CA GLY A 216 -7.41 4.95 -6.27
C GLY A 216 -7.50 4.22 -7.60
N LEU A 217 -7.02 3.00 -7.63
CA LEU A 217 -6.97 2.15 -8.82
C LEU A 217 -7.50 0.76 -8.51
N ILE A 218 -8.19 0.18 -9.50
CA ILE A 218 -8.25 -1.25 -9.73
C ILE A 218 -7.56 -1.53 -11.05
N ILE A 219 -6.66 -2.52 -11.07
CA ILE A 219 -6.06 -3.04 -12.28
C ILE A 219 -6.59 -4.46 -12.44
N THR A 220 -7.30 -4.72 -13.54
CA THR A 220 -7.97 -6.00 -13.77
C THR A 220 -7.11 -6.92 -14.62
N PRO A 221 -7.28 -8.25 -14.53
CA PRO A 221 -6.74 -9.16 -15.53
C PRO A 221 -7.42 -8.95 -16.90
N HIS A 222 -6.83 -9.47 -17.97
CA HIS A 222 -7.39 -9.38 -19.33
C HIS A 222 -8.81 -9.94 -19.42
N ARG A 223 -9.09 -11.03 -18.71
CA ARG A 223 -10.43 -11.62 -18.61
C ARG A 223 -11.03 -11.24 -17.25
N SER A 224 -11.56 -10.02 -17.17
CA SER A 224 -12.18 -9.53 -15.94
C SER A 224 -13.65 -9.92 -15.87
N VAL A 225 -14.08 -10.34 -14.67
CA VAL A 225 -15.51 -10.57 -14.39
C VAL A 225 -16.27 -9.28 -14.14
N LEU A 226 -15.59 -8.13 -14.09
CA LEU A 226 -16.24 -6.86 -13.76
C LEU A 226 -17.12 -6.29 -14.86
N SER A 227 -17.03 -6.79 -16.11
CA SER A 227 -17.90 -6.36 -17.21
C SER A 227 -19.40 -6.53 -16.92
N ASP A 228 -19.75 -7.53 -16.10
CA ASP A 228 -21.14 -7.81 -15.67
C ASP A 228 -21.32 -7.53 -14.17
N SER A 229 -20.53 -6.62 -13.60
CA SER A 229 -20.57 -6.33 -12.18
C SER A 229 -21.84 -5.56 -11.78
N GLN A 230 -22.26 -5.76 -10.52
CA GLN A 230 -23.19 -4.85 -9.88
C GLN A 230 -22.37 -3.79 -9.15
N PRO A 231 -22.35 -2.54 -9.66
CA PRO A 231 -21.46 -1.54 -9.12
C PRO A 231 -21.79 -1.24 -7.66
N LEU A 232 -20.75 -1.04 -6.82
CA LEU A 232 -20.91 -0.56 -5.44
C LEU A 232 -21.57 0.81 -5.42
N LEU A 233 -21.23 1.65 -6.39
CA LEU A 233 -21.82 2.97 -6.63
C LEU A 233 -22.56 2.90 -7.96
N ALA A 234 -23.89 2.73 -7.92
CA ALA A 234 -24.73 2.73 -9.10
C ALA A 234 -25.03 4.16 -9.55
N GLY A 235 -25.11 4.40 -10.87
CA GLY A 235 -25.39 5.73 -11.41
C GLY A 235 -25.12 5.81 -12.92
N GLY A 236 -24.30 6.77 -13.34
CA GLY A 236 -23.90 6.93 -14.75
C GLY A 236 -22.97 5.81 -15.23
N ASN A 237 -22.54 5.90 -16.48
CA ASN A 237 -21.73 4.85 -17.13
C ASN A 237 -20.20 5.10 -17.00
N GLN A 238 -19.75 5.88 -15.98
CA GLN A 238 -18.34 6.10 -15.75
C GLN A 238 -17.64 4.77 -15.45
N GLU A 239 -16.36 4.68 -15.80
CA GLU A 239 -15.56 3.46 -15.66
C GLU A 239 -16.28 2.22 -16.24
N HIS A 240 -16.89 2.38 -17.42
CA HIS A 240 -17.65 1.32 -18.09
C HIS A 240 -18.82 0.74 -17.26
N GLY A 241 -19.44 1.56 -16.42
CA GLY A 241 -20.52 1.15 -15.51
C GLY A 241 -20.06 0.42 -14.24
N ILE A 242 -18.77 0.18 -14.09
CA ILE A 242 -18.21 -0.52 -12.91
C ILE A 242 -18.17 0.41 -11.70
N ARG A 243 -17.90 1.70 -11.92
CA ARG A 243 -17.82 2.71 -10.87
C ARG A 243 -18.45 4.02 -11.34
N ALA A 244 -19.69 4.23 -11.02
CA ALA A 244 -20.42 5.44 -11.37
C ALA A 244 -20.01 6.66 -10.52
N GLY A 245 -20.39 7.84 -10.97
CA GLY A 245 -20.11 9.12 -10.33
C GLY A 245 -19.05 9.93 -11.07
N SER A 246 -19.18 11.25 -11.04
CA SER A 246 -18.25 12.17 -11.71
C SER A 246 -16.81 11.91 -11.27
N HIS A 247 -15.89 11.93 -12.22
CA HIS A 247 -14.48 11.71 -11.95
C HIS A 247 -13.86 12.89 -11.17
N ASN A 248 -12.98 12.58 -10.22
CA ASN A 248 -12.07 13.57 -9.65
C ASN A 248 -10.88 13.74 -10.60
N VAL A 249 -11.06 14.59 -11.60
CA VAL A 249 -10.08 14.78 -12.70
C VAL A 249 -8.74 15.23 -12.16
N GLU A 250 -8.71 16.18 -11.22
CA GLU A 250 -7.49 16.68 -10.59
C GLU A 250 -6.71 15.53 -9.94
N ALA A 251 -7.37 14.70 -9.12
CA ALA A 251 -6.71 13.59 -8.44
C ALA A 251 -6.25 12.48 -9.39
N ILE A 252 -6.99 12.20 -10.46
CA ILE A 252 -6.63 11.20 -11.50
C ILE A 252 -5.39 11.66 -12.27
N VAL A 253 -5.36 12.93 -12.70
CA VAL A 253 -4.22 13.51 -13.40
C VAL A 253 -2.98 13.56 -12.50
N ALA A 254 -3.15 14.00 -11.24
CA ALA A 254 -2.06 14.01 -10.26
C ALA A 254 -1.51 12.61 -10.01
N LEU A 255 -2.37 11.56 -9.99
CA LEU A 255 -1.93 10.18 -9.84
C LEU A 255 -1.03 9.73 -10.99
N ALA A 256 -1.42 10.01 -12.24
CA ALA A 256 -0.62 9.62 -13.41
C ALA A 256 0.76 10.31 -13.39
N LEU A 257 0.81 11.60 -13.09
CA LEU A 257 2.04 12.38 -13.04
C LEU A 257 2.95 11.93 -11.87
N ALA A 258 2.41 11.86 -10.66
CA ALA A 258 3.18 11.46 -9.48
C ALA A 258 3.73 10.03 -9.61
N LEU A 259 2.96 9.11 -10.18
CA LEU A 259 3.41 7.75 -10.46
C LEU A 259 4.56 7.74 -11.48
N GLY A 260 4.48 8.58 -12.51
CA GLY A 260 5.54 8.76 -13.50
C GLY A 260 6.85 9.21 -12.88
N HIS A 261 6.81 10.21 -11.99
CA HIS A 261 8.00 10.68 -11.26
C HIS A 261 8.60 9.59 -10.37
N LYS A 262 7.78 8.72 -9.77
CA LYS A 262 8.26 7.61 -8.93
C LYS A 262 8.94 6.51 -9.73
N ILE A 263 8.33 6.06 -10.81
CA ILE A 263 8.79 4.90 -11.59
C ILE A 263 9.99 5.24 -12.46
N SER A 264 10.06 6.45 -13.03
CA SER A 264 11.13 6.85 -13.96
C SER A 264 12.50 7.00 -13.31
N ALA A 265 12.57 7.10 -11.98
CA ALA A 265 13.83 7.28 -11.27
C ALA A 265 14.56 5.96 -11.08
N ASN A 266 15.85 5.92 -11.48
CA ASN A 266 16.80 4.86 -11.11
C ASN A 266 17.26 5.11 -9.67
N ARG A 267 16.56 4.52 -8.71
CA ARG A 267 16.74 4.85 -7.29
C ARG A 267 16.87 3.66 -6.36
N TYR A 268 16.60 2.46 -6.84
CA TYR A 268 16.51 1.28 -5.97
C TYR A 268 17.80 1.01 -5.21
N ALA A 269 18.93 0.93 -5.91
CA ALA A 269 20.22 0.59 -5.29
C ALA A 269 20.65 1.62 -4.23
N SER A 270 20.52 2.92 -4.53
CA SER A 270 20.85 4.00 -3.60
C SER A 270 19.91 4.04 -2.40
N TRP A 271 18.62 3.82 -2.61
CA TRP A 271 17.60 3.78 -1.56
C TRP A 271 17.77 2.58 -0.64
N LEU A 272 18.13 1.41 -1.19
CA LEU A 272 18.45 0.22 -0.41
C LEU A 272 19.70 0.45 0.46
N ALA A 273 20.78 0.99 -0.11
CA ALA A 273 22.00 1.30 0.63
C ALA A 273 21.75 2.32 1.75
N GLN A 274 20.93 3.34 1.47
CA GLN A 274 20.50 4.31 2.49
C GLN A 274 19.72 3.64 3.61
N THR A 275 18.79 2.72 3.28
CA THR A 275 18.00 1.98 4.29
C THR A 275 18.90 1.16 5.19
N GLN A 276 19.84 0.40 4.61
CA GLN A 276 20.79 -0.41 5.36
C GLN A 276 21.70 0.45 6.26
N LYS A 277 22.19 1.58 5.74
CA LYS A 277 22.97 2.55 6.53
C LYS A 277 22.20 3.09 7.72
N PHE A 278 20.94 3.50 7.51
CA PHE A 278 20.10 4.05 8.58
C PHE A 278 19.81 3.00 9.66
N GLU A 279 19.48 1.77 9.27
CA GLU A 279 19.26 0.66 10.18
C GLU A 279 20.50 0.31 11.01
N ALA A 280 21.68 0.30 10.38
CA ALA A 280 22.95 0.09 11.08
C ALA A 280 23.22 1.19 12.11
N LEU A 281 22.96 2.45 11.79
CA LEU A 281 23.11 3.58 12.71
C LEU A 281 22.16 3.45 13.91
N LEU A 282 20.89 3.07 13.67
CA LEU A 282 19.91 2.84 14.74
C LEU A 282 20.36 1.70 15.67
N MET A 283 20.75 0.55 15.12
CA MET A 283 21.16 -0.60 15.91
C MET A 283 22.42 -0.33 16.75
N ASN A 284 23.36 0.46 16.20
CA ASN A 284 24.57 0.86 16.92
C ASN A 284 24.29 1.87 18.07
N ALA A 285 23.36 2.81 17.84
CA ALA A 285 23.03 3.82 18.84
C ALA A 285 22.16 3.31 19.99
N LEU A 286 21.41 2.23 19.76
CA LEU A 286 20.43 1.70 20.73
C LEU A 286 20.93 0.52 21.55
N THR A 287 22.26 0.39 21.77
CA THR A 287 22.86 -0.73 22.52
C THR A 287 22.37 -0.85 23.96
N HIS A 288 21.85 0.23 24.53
CA HIS A 288 21.26 0.26 25.88
C HIS A 288 19.86 -0.39 25.95
N VAL A 289 19.18 -0.62 24.80
CA VAL A 289 17.88 -1.29 24.76
C VAL A 289 18.10 -2.79 24.48
N ASN A 290 17.94 -3.61 25.50
CA ASN A 290 18.08 -5.07 25.38
C ASN A 290 16.91 -5.64 24.55
N GLY A 291 17.23 -6.60 23.65
CA GLY A 291 16.22 -7.23 22.80
C GLY A 291 15.71 -6.34 21.66
N ARG A 292 16.38 -5.20 21.38
CA ARG A 292 16.05 -4.39 20.21
C ARG A 292 16.22 -5.18 18.92
N GLU A 293 15.30 -5.00 17.99
CA GLU A 293 15.28 -5.75 16.72
C GLU A 293 14.72 -4.86 15.61
N ILE A 294 15.21 -5.05 14.38
CA ILE A 294 14.53 -4.58 13.18
C ILE A 294 13.68 -5.73 12.65
N ILE A 295 12.38 -5.63 12.81
CA ILE A 295 11.43 -6.67 12.45
C ILE A 295 11.42 -6.88 10.94
N GLY A 296 11.60 -8.13 10.52
CA GLY A 296 11.65 -8.52 9.10
C GLY A 296 13.03 -8.27 8.44
N ALA A 297 14.11 -7.97 9.21
CA ALA A 297 15.43 -7.67 8.65
C ALA A 297 15.99 -8.80 7.75
N ASN A 298 15.63 -10.05 8.04
CA ASN A 298 16.12 -11.23 7.32
C ASN A 298 15.24 -11.64 6.11
N ALA A 299 14.11 -10.94 5.90
CA ALA A 299 13.24 -11.18 4.76
C ALA A 299 13.54 -10.21 3.61
N PRO A 300 13.15 -10.52 2.35
CA PRO A 300 13.13 -9.54 1.27
C PRO A 300 12.23 -8.37 1.64
N ARG A 301 12.78 -7.14 1.64
CA ARG A 301 12.05 -5.92 2.01
C ARG A 301 12.17 -4.83 0.95
N ALA A 302 11.10 -4.10 0.78
CA ALA A 302 11.12 -2.85 0.03
C ALA A 302 11.91 -1.79 0.83
N PRO A 303 12.79 -0.99 0.19
CA PRO A 303 13.56 0.01 0.89
C PRO A 303 12.67 1.12 1.48
N GLY A 304 13.21 1.86 2.46
CA GLY A 304 12.54 3.00 3.08
C GLY A 304 11.42 2.63 4.06
N THR A 305 11.47 1.42 4.65
CA THR A 305 10.57 1.04 5.75
C THR A 305 11.37 0.26 6.79
N THR A 306 11.43 0.79 7.99
CA THR A 306 12.09 0.16 9.14
C THR A 306 11.08 0.08 10.29
N LEU A 307 10.77 -1.13 10.75
CA LEU A 307 9.97 -1.38 11.93
C LEU A 307 10.92 -1.78 13.07
N LEU A 308 11.09 -0.89 14.03
CA LEU A 308 12.03 -1.02 15.12
C LEU A 308 11.30 -1.46 16.39
N LEU A 309 11.65 -2.62 16.93
CA LEU A 309 11.21 -3.12 18.24
C LEU A 309 12.13 -2.57 19.34
N LEU A 310 11.55 -1.97 20.37
CA LEU A 310 12.23 -1.38 21.52
C LEU A 310 11.61 -1.88 22.83
N PRO A 311 11.91 -3.11 23.26
CA PRO A 311 11.33 -3.66 24.50
C PRO A 311 11.61 -2.77 25.70
N GLY A 312 10.58 -2.55 26.53
CA GLY A 312 10.67 -1.73 27.73
C GLY A 312 10.59 -0.21 27.50
N VAL A 313 10.66 0.26 26.27
CA VAL A 313 10.50 1.68 25.95
C VAL A 313 9.01 2.02 25.76
N PRO A 314 8.46 2.98 26.54
CA PRO A 314 7.08 3.44 26.36
C PRO A 314 6.95 4.24 25.05
N ILE A 315 6.51 3.59 23.96
CA ILE A 315 6.53 4.14 22.60
C ILE A 315 5.70 5.42 22.44
N ASP A 316 4.59 5.56 23.17
CA ASP A 316 3.78 6.79 23.11
C ASP A 316 4.57 8.01 23.59
N PHE A 317 5.35 7.86 24.67
CA PHE A 317 6.25 8.94 25.14
C PHE A 317 7.42 9.16 24.19
N LEU A 318 7.95 8.10 23.57
CA LEU A 318 8.99 8.23 22.55
C LEU A 318 8.48 9.06 21.37
N ILE A 319 7.30 8.75 20.83
CA ILE A 319 6.68 9.51 19.72
C ILE A 319 6.48 10.98 20.11
N MET A 320 5.95 11.24 21.32
CA MET A 320 5.78 12.61 21.81
C MET A 320 7.12 13.36 21.97
N ALA A 321 8.18 12.67 22.36
CA ALA A 321 9.51 13.26 22.47
C ALA A 321 10.08 13.60 21.08
N LEU A 322 9.89 12.73 20.09
CA LEU A 322 10.32 12.96 18.71
C LEU A 322 9.52 14.10 18.05
N ASP A 323 8.22 14.17 18.29
CA ASP A 323 7.37 15.24 17.75
C ASP A 323 7.80 16.63 18.24
N LYS A 324 8.22 16.75 19.53
CA LYS A 324 8.83 17.99 20.08
C LYS A 324 10.12 18.41 19.36
N GLU A 325 10.83 17.45 18.76
CA GLU A 325 12.02 17.69 17.94
C GLU A 325 11.68 17.89 16.46
N ASN A 326 10.39 18.03 16.09
CA ASN A 326 9.86 18.09 14.72
C ASN A 326 10.14 16.82 13.89
N ILE A 327 10.23 15.65 14.53
CA ILE A 327 10.40 14.35 13.88
C ILE A 327 9.08 13.58 13.97
N THR A 328 8.42 13.37 12.84
CA THR A 328 7.14 12.63 12.74
C THR A 328 7.41 11.17 12.40
N VAL A 329 6.96 10.26 13.25
CA VAL A 329 7.04 8.81 13.09
C VAL A 329 5.68 8.15 13.35
N SER A 330 5.56 6.83 13.18
CA SER A 330 4.32 6.08 13.42
C SER A 330 4.57 4.83 14.27
N THR A 331 3.51 4.26 14.85
CA THR A 331 3.56 2.94 15.49
C THR A 331 3.32 1.79 14.50
N GLY A 332 3.03 2.10 13.22
CA GLY A 332 2.62 1.07 12.24
C GLY A 332 1.14 0.68 12.32
N THR A 333 0.52 0.78 13.48
CA THR A 333 -0.91 0.52 13.68
C THR A 333 -1.73 1.79 13.53
N SER A 334 -2.94 1.70 12.94
CA SER A 334 -3.88 2.83 12.91
C SER A 334 -4.32 3.14 14.34
N CYS A 335 -3.96 4.32 14.84
CA CYS A 335 -4.41 4.84 16.12
C CYS A 335 -5.94 4.98 16.12
N LYS A 336 -6.66 4.01 16.69
CA LYS A 336 -8.03 4.28 17.15
C LYS A 336 -7.87 5.13 18.41
N SER A 337 -8.33 6.39 18.33
CA SER A 337 -8.25 7.40 19.38
C SER A 337 -8.59 6.80 20.75
N ARG A 338 -7.62 6.73 21.67
CA ARG A 338 -7.63 6.45 23.11
C ARG A 338 -7.15 5.10 23.63
N SER A 339 -6.99 4.05 22.81
CA SER A 339 -6.26 2.84 23.28
C SER A 339 -5.47 2.26 22.12
N ARG A 340 -4.16 2.05 22.31
CA ARG A 340 -3.34 1.29 21.37
C ARG A 340 -3.77 -0.17 21.41
N THR A 341 -4.01 -0.75 20.25
CA THR A 341 -4.16 -2.20 20.10
C THR A 341 -2.90 -2.75 19.46
N ALA A 342 -2.45 -3.90 19.94
CA ALA A 342 -1.32 -4.60 19.34
C ALA A 342 -1.58 -4.88 17.84
N SER A 343 -0.53 -4.81 17.03
CA SER A 343 -0.63 -5.12 15.60
C SER A 343 -1.04 -6.57 15.40
N ALA A 344 -2.15 -6.79 14.68
CA ALA A 344 -2.59 -8.15 14.31
C ALA A 344 -1.54 -8.87 13.46
N ALA A 345 -0.81 -8.14 12.61
CA ALA A 345 0.28 -8.68 11.81
C ALA A 345 1.43 -9.18 12.69
N LEU A 346 1.85 -8.40 13.69
CA LEU A 346 2.92 -8.81 14.62
C LEU A 346 2.50 -9.99 15.51
N LEU A 347 1.26 -9.99 16.00
CA LEU A 347 0.73 -11.13 16.75
C LEU A 347 0.70 -12.40 15.87
N ALA A 348 0.30 -12.30 14.62
CA ALA A 348 0.33 -13.42 13.67
C ALA A 348 1.76 -13.92 13.39
N MET A 349 2.76 -13.04 13.42
CA MET A 349 4.19 -13.37 13.31
C MET A 349 4.77 -14.01 14.59
N GLY A 350 3.98 -14.13 15.66
CA GLY A 350 4.39 -14.75 16.92
C GLY A 350 5.09 -13.80 17.91
N TYR A 351 4.98 -12.47 17.70
CA TYR A 351 5.37 -11.50 18.72
C TYR A 351 4.32 -11.45 19.84
N SER A 352 4.75 -11.27 21.08
CA SER A 352 3.84 -11.05 22.20
C SER A 352 3.11 -9.69 22.07
N GLU A 353 2.01 -9.54 22.80
CA GLU A 353 1.27 -8.27 22.82
C GLU A 353 2.16 -7.11 23.30
N SER A 354 2.99 -7.35 24.31
CA SER A 354 3.95 -6.39 24.85
C SER A 354 4.99 -5.96 23.78
N GLU A 355 5.54 -6.90 23.03
CA GLU A 355 6.45 -6.60 21.91
C GLU A 355 5.73 -5.84 20.78
N ALA A 356 4.54 -6.29 20.40
CA ALA A 356 3.75 -5.63 19.36
C ALA A 356 3.32 -4.19 19.71
N LEU A 357 3.27 -3.86 21.01
CA LEU A 357 3.07 -2.51 21.51
C LEU A 357 4.39 -1.71 21.68
N SER A 358 5.54 -2.35 21.55
CA SER A 358 6.86 -1.75 21.75
C SER A 358 7.58 -1.45 20.42
N VAL A 359 6.83 -1.14 19.37
CA VAL A 359 7.38 -0.86 18.03
C VAL A 359 7.20 0.58 17.59
N VAL A 360 8.17 1.10 16.85
CA VAL A 360 8.09 2.35 16.10
C VAL A 360 8.40 2.09 14.63
N ARG A 361 7.56 2.61 13.72
CA ARG A 361 7.79 2.53 12.30
C ARG A 361 8.37 3.84 11.77
N LEU A 362 9.47 3.71 11.04
CA LEU A 362 10.13 4.78 10.31
C LEU A 362 9.97 4.47 8.82
N SER A 363 9.25 5.33 8.10
CA SER A 363 9.09 5.15 6.66
C SER A 363 9.39 6.44 5.90
N TYR A 364 10.20 6.32 4.86
CA TYR A 364 10.83 7.45 4.16
C TYR A 364 11.14 7.08 2.70
N ASP A 365 11.49 8.07 1.92
CA ASP A 365 11.95 7.86 0.56
C ASP A 365 13.48 8.11 0.43
N GLN A 366 14.02 7.93 -0.77
CA GLN A 366 15.45 8.05 -1.08
C GLN A 366 16.08 9.42 -0.75
N ASN A 367 15.27 10.44 -0.44
CA ASN A 367 15.74 11.80 -0.20
C ASN A 367 16.04 12.10 1.29
N LEU A 368 16.00 11.10 2.16
CA LEU A 368 16.38 11.25 3.56
C LEU A 368 17.90 11.44 3.66
N GLY A 369 18.37 12.70 3.80
CA GLY A 369 19.80 13.03 3.85
C GLY A 369 20.51 12.48 5.10
N ASP A 370 21.83 12.37 5.01
CA ASP A 370 22.69 11.84 6.09
C ASP A 370 22.56 12.63 7.41
N GLU A 371 22.39 13.95 7.33
CA GLU A 371 22.17 14.79 8.49
C GLU A 371 20.84 14.48 9.18
N ALA A 372 19.76 14.36 8.41
CA ALA A 372 18.46 13.99 8.93
C ALA A 372 18.48 12.59 9.57
N MET A 373 19.14 11.60 8.96
CA MET A 373 19.33 10.28 9.55
C MET A 373 20.04 10.35 10.90
N ARG A 374 21.15 11.12 11.02
CA ARG A 374 21.87 11.28 12.29
C ARG A 374 21.01 11.94 13.37
N LEU A 375 20.31 13.02 13.03
CA LEU A 375 19.41 13.70 13.96
C LEU A 375 18.31 12.77 14.50
N VAL A 376 17.72 11.95 13.63
CA VAL A 376 16.69 10.96 14.02
C VAL A 376 17.28 9.90 14.95
N VAL A 377 18.45 9.35 14.62
CA VAL A 377 19.13 8.33 15.43
C VAL A 377 19.46 8.88 16.83
N GLU A 378 20.04 10.08 16.91
CA GLU A 378 20.36 10.75 18.18
C GLU A 378 19.11 11.03 19.00
N ALA A 379 18.03 11.49 18.38
CA ALA A 379 16.77 11.77 19.07
C ALA A 379 16.13 10.49 19.62
N ILE A 380 16.08 9.39 18.84
CA ILE A 380 15.54 8.11 19.29
C ILE A 380 16.41 7.55 20.43
N ALA A 381 17.74 7.54 20.30
CA ALA A 381 18.65 7.03 21.31
C ALA A 381 18.57 7.84 22.62
N SER A 382 18.57 9.16 22.54
CA SER A 382 18.45 10.03 23.70
C SER A 382 17.10 9.90 24.40
N ALA A 383 15.99 9.80 23.64
CA ALA A 383 14.66 9.65 24.22
C ALA A 383 14.46 8.27 24.84
N SER A 384 14.89 7.17 24.17
CA SER A 384 14.79 5.82 24.70
C SER A 384 15.61 5.63 25.97
N ALA A 385 16.83 6.19 26.05
CA ALA A 385 17.67 6.12 27.24
C ALA A 385 17.06 6.84 28.48
N ARG A 386 16.22 7.85 28.25
CA ARG A 386 15.51 8.55 29.33
C ARG A 386 14.22 7.86 29.75
N LEU A 387 13.69 6.98 28.92
CA LEU A 387 12.41 6.30 29.10
C LEU A 387 12.56 4.84 29.55
N ALA A 388 13.73 4.22 29.30
CA ALA A 388 14.11 2.90 29.79
C ALA A 388 14.57 2.96 31.27
#